data_ca24b9612f00835398259ef689101d38
#
_entry.id   ca24b9612f00835398259ef689101d38
#
_cell.length_a   1.000
_cell.length_b   1.000
_cell.length_c   1.000
_cell.angle_alpha   90.00
_cell.angle_beta   90.00
_cell.angle_gamma   90.00
#
_symmetry.space_group_name_H-M   'P 1'
#
loop_
_entity.id
_entity.type
_entity.pdbx_description
1 polymer ?
#
loop_
_entity_poly.entity_id
_entity_poly.type
_entity_poly.pdbx_seq_one_letter_code
_entity_poly.pdbx_strand_id
1 'polypeptide(L)'
;MKENKLQTVGAVAGYILSGGKNTRMEGQKKLFLHYGGETFCQRILHACDCLPAVYLSVDKKDPYQEAGLPMVEDRWREIGPIGGIASGLVSCEEDALLVMACDMPMIDPESVQQLLDTYRENTSVILVAEQNGRIHPLFGIYPKHVLPVAMQMIREGDYRMMHLLERAGYRTLELGKHSLALENINSTVDYRTLETGPRPFVFAVSGWKNSGKTTMITRLVPELVRRGYKVAVIKHDGHDFESDVPGTDSYRHQKAGAYGTAVFSDHRFLITKEYQGITERELFAAFPEADRKSVV
;
A
#
# COMPACT_ATOMS: atom_id res chain seq x y z
N MET A 1 11.86 -49.07 11.07
CA MET A 1 10.73 -48.24 10.65
C MET A 1 10.66 -47.08 11.62
N LYS A 2 11.09 -45.90 11.18
CA LYS A 2 10.91 -44.65 11.94
C LYS A 2 9.57 -44.07 11.49
N GLU A 3 8.58 -44.13 12.36
CA GLU A 3 7.32 -43.42 12.17
C GLU A 3 7.60 -41.93 12.04
N ASN A 4 7.39 -41.42 10.86
CA ASN A 4 7.32 -39.98 10.60
C ASN A 4 6.07 -39.47 11.32
N LYS A 5 6.20 -38.93 12.52
CA LYS A 5 5.17 -38.12 13.14
C LYS A 5 5.00 -36.88 12.24
N LEU A 6 4.02 -36.93 11.37
CA LEU A 6 3.42 -35.71 10.84
C LEU A 6 2.97 -34.92 12.08
N GLN A 7 3.72 -33.90 12.45
CA GLN A 7 3.23 -32.88 13.37
C GLN A 7 2.02 -32.27 12.66
N THR A 8 0.85 -32.46 13.25
CA THR A 8 -0.35 -31.70 12.86
C THR A 8 0.03 -30.23 12.98
N VAL A 9 0.14 -29.56 11.83
CA VAL A 9 0.37 -28.12 11.78
C VAL A 9 -0.81 -27.47 12.49
N GLY A 10 -0.54 -26.78 13.60
CA GLY A 10 -1.56 -26.09 14.37
C GLY A 10 -2.34 -25.10 13.52
N ALA A 11 -3.61 -24.87 13.84
CA ALA A 11 -4.44 -23.92 13.13
C ALA A 11 -3.89 -22.50 13.27
N VAL A 12 -3.84 -21.77 12.14
CA VAL A 12 -3.45 -20.36 12.08
C VAL A 12 -4.70 -19.53 11.74
N ALA A 13 -5.02 -18.53 12.56
CA ALA A 13 -6.06 -17.55 12.24
C ALA A 13 -5.47 -16.23 11.78
N GLY A 14 -6.22 -15.49 10.94
CA GLY A 14 -5.92 -14.11 10.63
C GLY A 14 -6.23 -13.20 11.83
N TYR A 15 -5.39 -12.20 12.06
CA TYR A 15 -5.56 -11.25 13.15
C TYR A 15 -5.21 -9.84 12.68
N ILE A 16 -6.23 -9.02 12.42
CA ILE A 16 -6.09 -7.66 11.90
C ILE A 16 -5.98 -6.69 13.07
N LEU A 17 -4.85 -6.00 13.19
CA LEU A 17 -4.65 -4.96 14.18
C LEU A 17 -5.27 -3.64 13.69
N SER A 18 -6.37 -3.20 14.30
CA SER A 18 -7.04 -1.94 13.94
C SER A 18 -6.83 -0.83 14.99
N GLY A 19 -6.11 -1.12 16.08
CA GLY A 19 -5.82 -0.18 17.14
C GLY A 19 -4.84 0.92 16.72
N GLY A 20 -5.01 2.12 17.27
CA GLY A 20 -4.13 3.28 17.07
C GLY A 20 -4.88 4.60 17.04
N LYS A 21 -4.19 5.69 17.43
CA LYS A 21 -4.76 7.05 17.36
C LYS A 21 -4.79 7.49 15.89
N ASN A 22 -5.94 7.36 15.22
CA ASN A 22 -6.17 7.79 13.82
C ASN A 22 -6.15 9.32 13.62
N THR A 23 -5.30 10.03 14.34
CA THR A 23 -5.24 11.52 14.35
C THR A 23 -4.80 12.11 13.00
N ARG A 24 -4.18 11.31 12.12
CA ARG A 24 -3.67 11.77 10.81
C ARG A 24 -4.63 11.55 9.64
N MET A 25 -5.77 10.90 9.88
CA MET A 25 -6.77 10.56 8.85
C MET A 25 -8.12 11.23 9.14
N GLU A 26 -8.10 12.44 9.71
CA GLU A 26 -9.31 13.24 9.99
C GLU A 26 -10.37 12.49 10.82
N GLY A 27 -9.93 11.56 11.67
CA GLY A 27 -10.79 10.74 12.52
C GLY A 27 -11.43 9.51 11.85
N GLN A 28 -11.23 9.32 10.55
CA GLN A 28 -11.71 8.12 9.86
C GLN A 28 -10.91 6.87 10.27
N LYS A 29 -11.60 5.76 10.47
CA LYS A 29 -10.97 4.47 10.74
C LYS A 29 -10.36 3.93 9.45
N LYS A 30 -9.04 3.70 9.40
CA LYS A 30 -8.31 3.23 8.21
C LYS A 30 -8.93 1.98 7.58
N LEU A 31 -9.46 1.08 8.43
CA LEU A 31 -10.08 -0.17 8.00
C LEU A 31 -11.24 0.03 7.01
N PHE A 32 -11.93 1.16 7.07
CA PHE A 32 -13.09 1.49 6.22
C PHE A 32 -12.75 2.44 5.07
N LEU A 33 -11.48 2.79 4.87
CA LEU A 33 -11.06 3.51 3.67
C LEU A 33 -11.23 2.61 2.44
N HIS A 34 -11.55 3.22 1.30
CA HIS A 34 -11.81 2.49 0.06
C HIS A 34 -10.62 2.57 -0.90
N TYR A 35 -10.38 1.47 -1.61
CA TYR A 35 -9.44 1.44 -2.73
C TYR A 35 -9.92 0.42 -3.77
N GLY A 36 -10.03 0.85 -5.03
CA GLY A 36 -10.48 -0.04 -6.11
C GLY A 36 -11.91 -0.56 -5.94
N GLY A 37 -12.80 0.20 -5.24
CA GLY A 37 -14.18 -0.19 -5.00
C GLY A 37 -14.42 -1.02 -3.73
N GLU A 38 -13.37 -1.41 -3.02
CA GLU A 38 -13.43 -2.22 -1.79
C GLU A 38 -12.85 -1.45 -0.60
N THR A 39 -13.31 -1.76 0.62
CA THR A 39 -12.67 -1.25 1.83
C THR A 39 -11.32 -1.95 2.08
N PHE A 40 -10.44 -1.32 2.85
CA PHE A 40 -9.20 -1.98 3.30
C PHE A 40 -9.48 -3.28 4.04
N CYS A 41 -10.56 -3.31 4.83
CA CYS A 41 -11.03 -4.53 5.48
C CYS A 41 -11.31 -5.65 4.47
N GLN A 42 -12.14 -5.38 3.46
CA GLN A 42 -12.51 -6.36 2.43
C GLN A 42 -11.28 -6.89 1.67
N ARG A 43 -10.34 -6.01 1.33
CA ARG A 43 -9.11 -6.41 0.65
C ARG A 43 -8.24 -7.34 1.49
N ILE A 44 -8.03 -7.00 2.78
CA ILE A 44 -7.29 -7.88 3.70
C ILE A 44 -8.01 -9.21 3.90
N LEU A 45 -9.35 -9.20 3.98
CA LEU A 45 -10.14 -10.43 4.08
C LEU A 45 -9.99 -11.32 2.86
N HIS A 46 -10.04 -10.77 1.65
CA HIS A 46 -9.79 -11.55 0.42
C HIS A 46 -8.40 -12.19 0.41
N ALA A 47 -7.39 -11.50 0.93
CA ALA A 47 -6.06 -12.09 1.06
C ALA A 47 -6.03 -13.27 2.06
N CYS A 48 -6.99 -13.32 2.99
CA CYS A 48 -7.09 -14.31 4.05
C CYS A 48 -8.10 -15.43 3.78
N ASP A 49 -8.66 -15.53 2.58
CA ASP A 49 -9.70 -16.56 2.23
C ASP A 49 -9.25 -18.01 2.52
N CYS A 50 -7.96 -18.27 2.56
CA CYS A 50 -7.38 -19.59 2.90
C CYS A 50 -7.34 -19.88 4.40
N LEU A 51 -7.66 -18.92 5.27
CA LEU A 51 -7.60 -19.08 6.73
C LEU A 51 -8.96 -19.54 7.30
N PRO A 52 -8.96 -20.38 8.36
CA PRO A 52 -10.19 -20.91 8.97
C PRO A 52 -11.01 -19.83 9.69
N ALA A 53 -10.34 -18.78 10.18
CA ALA A 53 -10.96 -17.66 10.88
C ALA A 53 -10.12 -16.39 10.72
N VAL A 54 -10.78 -15.23 10.79
CA VAL A 54 -10.13 -13.91 10.84
C VAL A 54 -10.77 -13.09 11.96
N TYR A 55 -9.95 -12.58 12.84
CA TYR A 55 -10.36 -11.75 13.99
C TYR A 55 -9.89 -10.30 13.81
N LEU A 56 -10.63 -9.38 14.39
CA LEU A 56 -10.29 -7.96 14.42
C LEU A 56 -9.92 -7.54 15.85
N SER A 57 -8.68 -7.06 16.05
CA SER A 57 -8.22 -6.44 17.29
C SER A 57 -8.72 -5.01 17.36
N VAL A 58 -9.43 -4.65 18.43
CA VAL A 58 -10.06 -3.34 18.58
C VAL A 58 -9.82 -2.78 19.98
N ASP A 59 -9.71 -1.46 20.07
CA ASP A 59 -9.72 -0.75 21.36
C ASP A 59 -11.10 -0.72 22.01
N LYS A 60 -12.16 -0.58 21.18
CA LYS A 60 -13.58 -0.64 21.52
C LYS A 60 -14.36 -1.23 20.35
N LYS A 61 -15.40 -2.01 20.65
CA LYS A 61 -16.16 -2.75 19.63
C LYS A 61 -17.04 -1.86 18.74
N ASP A 62 -17.72 -0.86 19.34
CA ASP A 62 -18.75 -0.08 18.64
C ASP A 62 -18.32 0.55 17.31
N PRO A 63 -17.13 1.16 17.19
CA PRO A 63 -16.71 1.78 15.93
C PRO A 63 -16.40 0.80 14.79
N TYR A 64 -16.42 -0.50 15.06
CA TYR A 64 -15.98 -1.53 14.11
C TYR A 64 -17.05 -2.58 13.77
N GLN A 65 -18.29 -2.41 14.25
CA GLN A 65 -19.39 -3.37 14.02
C GLN A 65 -19.65 -3.62 12.54
N GLU A 66 -19.48 -2.61 11.69
CA GLU A 66 -19.66 -2.72 10.23
C GLU A 66 -18.66 -3.67 9.54
N ALA A 67 -17.56 -4.01 10.21
CA ALA A 67 -16.59 -4.97 9.64
C ALA A 67 -17.14 -6.39 9.53
N GLY A 68 -18.18 -6.74 10.33
CA GLY A 68 -18.80 -8.06 10.30
C GLY A 68 -17.88 -9.20 10.79
N LEU A 69 -16.79 -8.88 11.49
CA LEU A 69 -15.78 -9.83 11.96
C LEU A 69 -15.92 -10.13 13.46
N PRO A 70 -15.53 -11.33 13.91
CA PRO A 70 -15.26 -11.58 15.33
C PRO A 70 -14.23 -10.59 15.87
N MET A 71 -14.57 -9.90 16.97
CA MET A 71 -13.73 -8.86 17.54
C MET A 71 -13.10 -9.31 18.85
N VAL A 72 -11.81 -9.07 18.98
CA VAL A 72 -11.03 -9.20 20.21
C VAL A 72 -10.74 -7.81 20.74
N GLU A 73 -11.28 -7.50 21.93
CA GLU A 73 -11.00 -6.22 22.59
C GLU A 73 -9.65 -6.26 23.29
N ASP A 74 -8.81 -5.23 23.04
CA ASP A 74 -7.45 -5.16 23.57
C ASP A 74 -7.47 -5.05 25.10
N ARG A 75 -6.89 -6.03 25.77
CA ARG A 75 -6.74 -6.04 27.24
C ARG A 75 -5.68 -5.04 27.72
N TRP A 76 -4.62 -4.87 26.90
CA TRP A 76 -3.53 -3.93 27.17
C TRP A 76 -3.57 -2.81 26.15
N ARG A 77 -4.28 -1.73 26.52
CA ARG A 77 -4.55 -0.60 25.64
C ARG A 77 -3.38 0.41 25.67
N GLU A 78 -3.26 1.18 24.61
CA GLU A 78 -2.32 2.32 24.46
C GLU A 78 -0.83 1.99 24.56
N ILE A 79 -0.46 0.71 24.52
CA ILE A 79 0.93 0.24 24.53
C ILE A 79 1.43 -0.23 23.14
N GLY A 80 0.67 0.07 22.10
CA GLY A 80 1.02 -0.29 20.71
C GLY A 80 0.69 -1.73 20.34
N PRO A 81 1.23 -2.24 19.24
CA PRO A 81 0.85 -3.52 18.63
C PRO A 81 1.01 -4.73 19.56
N ILE A 82 1.99 -4.72 20.46
CA ILE A 82 2.24 -5.82 21.39
C ILE A 82 1.02 -6.11 22.27
N GLY A 83 0.26 -5.07 22.67
CA GLY A 83 -0.97 -5.21 23.45
C GLY A 83 -2.06 -5.95 22.68
N GLY A 84 -2.29 -5.56 21.41
CA GLY A 84 -3.23 -6.24 20.54
C GLY A 84 -2.84 -7.70 20.27
N ILE A 85 -1.57 -7.96 19.94
CA ILE A 85 -1.07 -9.31 19.69
C ILE A 85 -1.22 -10.19 20.95
N ALA A 86 -0.82 -9.70 22.13
CA ALA A 86 -0.99 -10.44 23.36
C ALA A 86 -2.47 -10.73 23.66
N SER A 87 -3.36 -9.77 23.39
CA SER A 87 -4.82 -9.95 23.55
C SER A 87 -5.36 -11.03 22.62
N GLY A 88 -4.92 -11.06 21.37
CA GLY A 88 -5.26 -12.10 20.41
C GLY A 88 -4.76 -13.48 20.84
N LEU A 89 -3.48 -13.59 21.20
CA LEU A 89 -2.87 -14.87 21.66
C LEU A 89 -3.55 -15.45 22.92
N VAL A 90 -4.16 -14.61 23.76
CA VAL A 90 -4.98 -15.06 24.90
C VAL A 90 -6.37 -15.49 24.49
N SER A 91 -7.00 -14.82 23.53
CA SER A 91 -8.44 -14.89 23.28
C SER A 91 -8.81 -15.82 22.14
N CYS A 92 -7.96 -15.98 21.14
CA CYS A 92 -8.20 -16.88 20.00
C CYS A 92 -7.87 -18.32 20.39
N GLU A 93 -8.59 -19.28 19.80
CA GLU A 93 -8.41 -20.72 20.10
C GLU A 93 -7.25 -21.33 19.31
N GLU A 94 -6.92 -20.76 18.16
CA GLU A 94 -5.90 -21.26 17.24
C GLU A 94 -4.50 -21.23 17.84
N ASP A 95 -3.61 -22.06 17.30
CA ASP A 95 -2.24 -22.24 17.82
C ASP A 95 -1.30 -21.08 17.47
N ALA A 96 -1.65 -20.32 16.41
CA ALA A 96 -0.90 -19.15 15.97
C ALA A 96 -1.81 -18.11 15.30
N LEU A 97 -1.35 -16.87 15.27
CA LEU A 97 -2.02 -15.76 14.62
C LEU A 97 -1.17 -15.21 13.47
N LEU A 98 -1.72 -15.14 12.27
CA LEU A 98 -1.18 -14.30 11.19
C LEU A 98 -1.60 -12.85 11.48
N VAL A 99 -0.69 -12.08 12.03
CA VAL A 99 -0.89 -10.68 12.38
C VAL A 99 -0.73 -9.81 11.13
N MET A 100 -1.67 -8.91 10.93
CA MET A 100 -1.70 -7.93 9.84
C MET A 100 -2.13 -6.56 10.37
N ALA A 101 -1.48 -5.50 9.92
CA ALA A 101 -1.93 -4.15 10.28
C ALA A 101 -3.03 -3.68 9.31
N CYS A 102 -4.05 -2.99 9.83
CA CYS A 102 -5.17 -2.48 9.02
C CYS A 102 -4.77 -1.40 8.00
N ASP A 103 -3.56 -0.89 8.05
CA ASP A 103 -3.00 0.09 7.13
C ASP A 103 -2.17 -0.53 5.98
N MET A 104 -2.27 -1.85 5.80
CA MET A 104 -1.61 -2.62 4.74
C MET A 104 -2.64 -3.20 3.75
N PRO A 105 -3.37 -2.36 2.98
CA PRO A 105 -4.47 -2.81 2.12
C PRO A 105 -4.01 -3.56 0.86
N MET A 106 -2.70 -3.63 0.63
CA MET A 106 -2.10 -4.27 -0.54
C MET A 106 -1.60 -5.69 -0.25
N ILE A 107 -1.86 -6.21 0.96
CA ILE A 107 -1.63 -7.64 1.26
C ILE A 107 -2.41 -8.47 0.24
N ASP A 108 -1.77 -9.46 -0.34
CA ASP A 108 -2.33 -10.33 -1.37
C ASP A 108 -2.33 -11.81 -0.93
N PRO A 109 -3.19 -12.66 -1.54
CA PRO A 109 -3.29 -14.08 -1.19
C PRO A 109 -1.98 -14.86 -1.35
N GLU A 110 -1.14 -14.47 -2.33
CA GLU A 110 0.14 -15.14 -2.58
C GLU A 110 1.12 -14.91 -1.42
N SER A 111 1.25 -13.68 -0.95
CA SER A 111 2.09 -13.33 0.20
C SER A 111 1.62 -14.02 1.49
N VAL A 112 0.31 -14.12 1.71
CA VAL A 112 -0.28 -14.86 2.84
C VAL A 112 0.06 -16.35 2.72
N GLN A 113 -0.13 -16.96 1.55
CA GLN A 113 0.14 -18.37 1.33
C GLN A 113 1.62 -18.70 1.51
N GLN A 114 2.53 -17.85 1.00
CA GLN A 114 3.98 -18.01 1.18
C GLN A 114 4.37 -18.00 2.67
N LEU A 115 3.79 -17.08 3.48
CA LEU A 115 4.02 -17.06 4.92
C LEU A 115 3.52 -18.35 5.60
N LEU A 116 2.33 -18.82 5.25
CA LEU A 116 1.76 -20.05 5.81
C LEU A 116 2.61 -21.27 5.47
N ASP A 117 3.04 -21.40 4.23
CA ASP A 117 3.84 -22.55 3.78
C ASP A 117 5.22 -22.56 4.43
N THR A 118 5.88 -21.40 4.52
CA THR A 118 7.18 -21.26 5.20
C THR A 118 7.05 -21.50 6.71
N TYR A 119 5.95 -21.03 7.34
CA TYR A 119 5.72 -21.27 8.77
C TYR A 119 5.52 -22.75 9.09
N ARG A 120 4.87 -23.52 8.21
CA ARG A 120 4.67 -24.98 8.37
C ARG A 120 5.98 -25.76 8.46
N GLU A 121 7.07 -25.25 7.91
CA GLU A 121 8.39 -25.89 8.02
C GLU A 121 8.95 -25.82 9.44
N ASN A 122 8.66 -24.76 10.18
CA ASN A 122 9.05 -24.58 11.56
C ASN A 122 8.07 -23.68 12.33
N THR A 123 7.18 -24.29 13.08
CA THR A 123 6.13 -23.62 13.86
C THR A 123 6.58 -23.16 15.26
N SER A 124 7.86 -23.38 15.61
CA SER A 124 8.39 -23.10 16.95
C SER A 124 8.96 -21.69 17.13
N VAL A 125 8.96 -20.87 16.10
CA VAL A 125 9.46 -19.48 16.15
C VAL A 125 8.51 -18.54 15.39
N ILE A 126 8.59 -17.27 15.71
CA ILE A 126 7.85 -16.25 14.96
C ILE A 126 8.39 -16.23 13.52
N LEU A 127 7.48 -16.10 12.53
CA LEU A 127 7.86 -15.84 11.14
C LEU A 127 7.30 -14.48 10.72
N VAL A 128 8.15 -13.57 10.27
CA VAL A 128 7.75 -12.24 9.80
C VAL A 128 8.22 -11.99 8.37
N ALA A 129 7.49 -11.17 7.65
CA ALA A 129 7.89 -10.73 6.32
C ALA A 129 9.09 -9.76 6.40
N GLU A 130 9.96 -9.87 5.39
CA GLU A 130 11.07 -8.96 5.15
C GLU A 130 11.02 -8.49 3.70
N GLN A 131 11.43 -7.26 3.43
CA GLN A 131 11.58 -6.74 2.08
C GLN A 131 12.72 -5.73 2.02
N ASN A 132 13.63 -5.93 1.08
CA ASN A 132 14.80 -5.07 0.90
C ASN A 132 15.61 -4.86 2.19
N GLY A 133 15.77 -5.90 3.01
CA GLY A 133 16.48 -5.87 4.30
C GLY A 133 15.70 -5.18 5.43
N ARG A 134 14.43 -4.84 5.22
CA ARG A 134 13.57 -4.28 6.25
C ARG A 134 12.58 -5.33 6.73
N ILE A 135 12.59 -5.57 8.05
CA ILE A 135 11.65 -6.48 8.71
C ILE A 135 10.33 -5.76 8.95
N HIS A 136 9.22 -6.47 8.73
CA HIS A 136 7.86 -6.00 8.93
C HIS A 136 7.15 -6.81 10.04
N PRO A 137 7.30 -6.42 11.31
CA PRO A 137 6.74 -7.19 12.44
C PRO A 137 5.23 -7.30 12.43
N LEU A 138 4.52 -6.40 11.74
CA LEU A 138 3.07 -6.40 11.65
C LEU A 138 2.52 -7.09 10.40
N PHE A 139 3.37 -7.90 9.75
CA PHE A 139 2.95 -8.91 8.78
C PHE A 139 3.75 -10.19 9.05
N GLY A 140 3.18 -11.07 9.87
CA GLY A 140 3.87 -12.30 10.28
C GLY A 140 3.04 -13.21 11.19
N ILE A 141 3.51 -14.42 11.39
CA ILE A 141 2.83 -15.46 12.17
C ILE A 141 3.46 -15.56 13.57
N TYR A 142 2.62 -15.37 14.56
CA TYR A 142 2.96 -15.39 15.98
C TYR A 142 2.35 -16.61 16.66
N PRO A 143 3.15 -17.61 17.03
CA PRO A 143 2.65 -18.79 17.73
C PRO A 143 2.26 -18.50 19.19
N LYS A 144 1.29 -19.23 19.70
CA LYS A 144 0.68 -19.00 21.03
C LYS A 144 1.69 -19.07 22.19
N HIS A 145 2.74 -19.87 22.05
CA HIS A 145 3.78 -19.99 23.08
C HIS A 145 4.66 -18.73 23.22
N VAL A 146 4.55 -17.74 22.34
CA VAL A 146 5.20 -16.42 22.47
C VAL A 146 4.54 -15.55 23.54
N LEU A 147 3.30 -15.86 23.91
CA LEU A 147 2.52 -15.07 24.89
C LEU A 147 3.27 -14.81 26.21
N PRO A 148 3.95 -15.78 26.85
CA PRO A 148 4.69 -15.49 28.09
C PRO A 148 5.77 -14.42 27.90
N VAL A 149 6.47 -14.41 26.78
CA VAL A 149 7.50 -13.40 26.45
C VAL A 149 6.85 -12.02 26.27
N ALA A 150 5.76 -11.94 25.50
CA ALA A 150 5.02 -10.69 25.32
C ALA A 150 4.50 -10.15 26.67
N MET A 151 3.95 -11.00 27.51
CA MET A 151 3.46 -10.64 28.85
C MET A 151 4.57 -10.15 29.79
N GLN A 152 5.77 -10.75 29.69
CA GLN A 152 6.92 -10.27 30.46
C GLN A 152 7.34 -8.89 30.00
N MET A 153 7.45 -8.65 28.69
CA MET A 153 7.80 -7.34 28.12
C MET A 153 6.79 -6.26 28.51
N ILE A 154 5.48 -6.59 28.48
CA ILE A 154 4.43 -5.67 28.92
C ILE A 154 4.61 -5.25 30.38
N ARG A 155 4.94 -6.22 31.29
CA ARG A 155 5.23 -5.91 32.70
C ARG A 155 6.49 -5.07 32.88
N GLU A 156 7.48 -5.23 32.01
CA GLU A 156 8.72 -4.45 32.01
C GLU A 156 8.57 -3.06 31.38
N GLY A 157 7.43 -2.76 30.72
CA GLY A 157 7.19 -1.51 30.00
C GLY A 157 7.95 -1.43 28.68
N ASP A 158 8.42 -2.55 28.14
CA ASP A 158 9.07 -2.62 26.83
C ASP A 158 8.05 -3.07 25.76
N TYR A 159 7.62 -2.14 24.91
CA TYR A 159 6.55 -2.35 23.93
C TYR A 159 7.07 -2.45 22.48
N ARG A 160 8.39 -2.53 22.29
CA ARG A 160 9.03 -2.52 20.98
C ARG A 160 8.90 -3.88 20.29
N MET A 161 8.30 -3.91 19.12
CA MET A 161 8.07 -5.15 18.37
C MET A 161 9.37 -5.89 18.02
N MET A 162 10.43 -5.15 17.65
CA MET A 162 11.73 -5.79 17.36
C MET A 162 12.30 -6.51 18.57
N HIS A 163 12.14 -5.97 19.78
CA HIS A 163 12.59 -6.66 21.00
C HIS A 163 11.76 -7.92 21.29
N LEU A 164 10.46 -7.93 20.93
CA LEU A 164 9.64 -9.14 21.01
C LEU A 164 10.20 -10.22 20.08
N LEU A 165 10.52 -9.88 18.85
CA LEU A 165 11.11 -10.79 17.88
C LEU A 165 12.44 -11.37 18.40
N GLU A 166 13.34 -10.51 18.88
CA GLU A 166 14.66 -10.89 19.41
C GLU A 166 14.56 -11.81 20.63
N ARG A 167 13.65 -11.49 21.58
CA ARG A 167 13.48 -12.28 22.81
C ARG A 167 12.78 -13.62 22.60
N ALA A 168 11.81 -13.67 21.69
CA ALA A 168 11.06 -14.88 21.39
C ALA A 168 11.73 -15.78 20.36
N GLY A 169 12.67 -15.24 19.59
CA GLY A 169 13.25 -15.89 18.41
C GLY A 169 12.34 -15.77 17.19
N TYR A 170 12.93 -15.47 16.04
CA TYR A 170 12.18 -15.30 14.80
C TYR A 170 12.97 -15.75 13.57
N ARG A 171 12.24 -15.96 12.48
CA ARG A 171 12.74 -16.11 11.11
C ARG A 171 12.10 -15.04 10.23
N THR A 172 12.72 -14.74 9.10
CA THR A 172 12.17 -13.86 8.08
C THR A 172 11.82 -14.62 6.82
N LEU A 173 10.81 -14.15 6.10
CA LEU A 173 10.51 -14.52 4.73
C LEU A 173 10.69 -13.27 3.85
N GLU A 174 11.68 -13.31 2.96
CA GLU A 174 11.88 -12.23 1.97
C GLU A 174 10.76 -12.27 0.94
N LEU A 175 9.95 -11.25 0.89
CA LEU A 175 8.96 -11.03 -0.17
C LEU A 175 9.62 -10.37 -1.38
N GLY A 176 9.08 -10.63 -2.57
CA GLY A 176 9.63 -10.09 -3.81
C GLY A 176 9.85 -8.58 -3.77
N LYS A 177 10.96 -8.11 -4.34
CA LYS A 177 11.39 -6.69 -4.31
C LYS A 177 10.34 -5.67 -4.77
N HIS A 178 9.36 -6.11 -5.55
CA HIS A 178 8.27 -5.29 -6.09
C HIS A 178 6.92 -5.61 -5.48
N SER A 179 6.87 -6.43 -4.42
CA SER A 179 5.62 -6.68 -3.71
C SER A 179 5.13 -5.38 -3.06
N LEU A 180 3.86 -5.08 -3.25
CA LEU A 180 3.19 -3.95 -2.60
C LEU A 180 2.58 -4.35 -1.25
N ALA A 181 2.59 -5.64 -0.90
CA ALA A 181 1.94 -6.18 0.29
C ALA A 181 2.38 -5.50 1.60
N LEU A 182 3.61 -4.99 1.64
CA LEU A 182 4.19 -4.35 2.83
C LEU A 182 4.07 -2.81 2.84
N GLU A 183 3.36 -2.23 1.88
CA GLU A 183 3.14 -0.78 1.85
C GLU A 183 2.09 -0.36 2.87
N ASN A 184 2.48 0.53 3.78
CA ASN A 184 1.61 1.08 4.82
C ASN A 184 1.00 2.42 4.37
N ILE A 185 -0.31 2.56 4.53
CA ILE A 185 -1.04 3.80 4.27
C ILE A 185 -1.20 4.54 5.60
N ASN A 186 -0.31 5.48 5.89
CA ASN A 186 -0.23 6.18 7.18
C ASN A 186 -0.78 7.61 7.17
N SER A 187 -0.93 8.21 6.00
CA SER A 187 -1.37 9.60 5.84
C SER A 187 -2.40 9.74 4.72
N THR A 188 -3.13 10.86 4.71
CA THR A 188 -3.99 11.23 3.58
C THR A 188 -3.22 11.37 2.28
N VAL A 189 -1.92 11.67 2.36
CA VAL A 189 -1.04 11.74 1.20
C VAL A 189 -0.77 10.34 0.66
N ASP A 190 -0.48 9.34 1.51
CA ASP A 190 -0.28 7.96 1.10
C ASP A 190 -1.57 7.40 0.50
N TYR A 191 -2.72 7.67 1.14
CA TYR A 191 -4.03 7.25 0.65
C TYR A 191 -4.34 7.80 -0.74
N ARG A 192 -4.14 9.11 -0.95
CA ARG A 192 -4.30 9.72 -2.29
C ARG A 192 -3.33 9.14 -3.32
N THR A 193 -2.11 8.79 -2.89
CA THR A 193 -1.13 8.14 -3.78
C THR A 193 -1.58 6.74 -4.17
N LEU A 194 -2.19 6.01 -3.24
CA LEU A 194 -2.78 4.71 -3.53
C LEU A 194 -3.90 4.82 -4.59
N GLU A 195 -4.82 5.78 -4.43
CA GLU A 195 -5.92 6.02 -5.38
C GLU A 195 -5.44 6.45 -6.78
N THR A 196 -4.39 7.26 -6.83
CA THR A 196 -3.85 7.81 -8.09
C THR A 196 -2.74 6.97 -8.71
N GLY A 197 -2.35 5.87 -8.07
CA GLY A 197 -1.18 5.05 -8.42
C GLY A 197 0.13 5.59 -7.83
N PRO A 198 1.24 4.85 -7.99
CA PRO A 198 2.54 5.28 -7.51
C PRO A 198 2.85 6.65 -8.08
N ARG A 199 3.28 7.58 -7.20
CA ARG A 199 3.66 8.91 -7.65
C ARG A 199 4.78 8.77 -8.67
N PRO A 200 4.58 9.22 -9.90
CA PRO A 200 5.68 9.22 -10.84
C PRO A 200 6.81 10.08 -10.29
N PHE A 201 8.01 9.67 -10.50
CA PHE A 201 9.14 10.54 -10.20
C PHE A 201 9.05 11.78 -11.10
N VAL A 202 8.87 12.95 -10.49
CA VAL A 202 8.73 14.22 -11.20
C VAL A 202 10.01 15.01 -11.03
N PHE A 203 10.57 15.51 -12.13
CA PHE A 203 11.66 16.47 -12.12
C PHE A 203 11.34 17.63 -13.05
N ALA A 204 11.75 18.83 -12.65
CA ALA A 204 11.59 20.05 -13.42
C ALA A 204 12.90 20.43 -14.12
N VAL A 205 12.80 20.78 -15.39
CA VAL A 205 13.92 21.36 -16.15
C VAL A 205 13.58 22.81 -16.43
N SER A 206 14.19 23.74 -15.68
CA SER A 206 13.98 25.18 -15.82
C SER A 206 15.21 25.88 -16.36
N GLY A 207 15.03 27.02 -16.99
CA GLY A 207 16.11 27.85 -17.54
C GLY A 207 15.61 28.83 -18.57
N TRP A 208 16.45 29.78 -18.96
CA TRP A 208 16.13 30.81 -19.93
C TRP A 208 15.77 30.25 -21.32
N LYS A 209 15.09 31.01 -22.13
CA LYS A 209 14.82 30.67 -23.54
C LYS A 209 16.16 30.36 -24.24
N ASN A 210 16.19 29.29 -25.06
CA ASN A 210 17.36 28.81 -25.78
C ASN A 210 18.55 28.31 -24.90
N SER A 211 18.33 27.98 -23.63
CA SER A 211 19.36 27.43 -22.73
C SER A 211 19.63 25.91 -22.91
N GLY A 212 19.06 25.28 -23.92
CA GLY A 212 19.29 23.85 -24.21
C GLY A 212 18.36 22.90 -23.47
N LYS A 213 17.29 23.36 -22.80
CA LYS A 213 16.32 22.51 -22.09
C LYS A 213 15.77 21.38 -22.98
N THR A 214 15.28 21.74 -24.16
CA THR A 214 14.73 20.78 -25.11
C THR A 214 15.77 19.74 -25.53
N THR A 215 17.02 20.19 -25.79
CA THR A 215 18.12 19.31 -26.16
C THR A 215 18.47 18.31 -25.04
N MET A 216 18.44 18.77 -23.80
CA MET A 216 18.66 17.90 -22.63
C MET A 216 17.55 16.83 -22.54
N ILE A 217 16.27 17.24 -22.63
CA ILE A 217 15.13 16.32 -22.52
C ILE A 217 15.10 15.32 -23.66
N THR A 218 15.33 15.76 -24.90
CA THR A 218 15.37 14.84 -26.07
C THR A 218 16.50 13.82 -26.00
N ARG A 219 17.55 14.04 -25.21
CA ARG A 219 18.59 13.07 -24.90
C ARG A 219 18.24 12.18 -23.70
N LEU A 220 17.58 12.75 -22.68
CA LEU A 220 17.24 12.02 -21.45
C LEU A 220 16.08 11.03 -21.65
N VAL A 221 15.04 11.41 -22.40
CA VAL A 221 13.86 10.58 -22.63
C VAL A 221 14.21 9.21 -23.24
N PRO A 222 15.01 9.11 -24.33
CA PRO A 222 15.37 7.81 -24.89
C PRO A 222 16.13 6.92 -23.89
N GLU A 223 17.00 7.50 -23.06
CA GLU A 223 17.74 6.74 -22.05
C GLU A 223 16.82 6.18 -20.94
N LEU A 224 15.84 6.95 -20.49
CA LEU A 224 14.85 6.48 -19.54
C LEU A 224 13.94 5.39 -20.14
N VAL A 225 13.51 5.57 -21.39
CA VAL A 225 12.71 4.58 -22.12
C VAL A 225 13.51 3.27 -22.32
N ARG A 226 14.80 3.35 -22.64
CA ARG A 226 15.68 2.18 -22.74
C ARG A 226 15.79 1.42 -21.41
N ARG A 227 15.67 2.09 -20.28
CA ARG A 227 15.62 1.51 -18.93
C ARG A 227 14.24 0.96 -18.53
N GLY A 228 13.27 0.98 -19.45
CA GLY A 228 11.93 0.44 -19.24
C GLY A 228 10.93 1.39 -18.61
N TYR A 229 11.27 2.70 -18.43
CA TYR A 229 10.34 3.67 -17.86
C TYR A 229 9.37 4.24 -18.90
N LYS A 230 8.11 4.40 -18.52
CA LYS A 230 7.13 5.21 -19.26
C LYS A 230 7.31 6.67 -18.87
N VAL A 231 7.74 7.49 -19.80
CA VAL A 231 8.08 8.90 -19.57
C VAL A 231 7.04 9.81 -20.17
N ALA A 232 6.46 10.71 -19.37
CA ALA A 232 5.63 11.81 -19.84
C ALA A 232 6.40 13.13 -19.69
N VAL A 233 6.30 13.98 -20.72
CA VAL A 233 6.89 15.32 -20.70
C VAL A 233 5.76 16.34 -20.74
N ILE A 234 5.72 17.23 -19.74
CA ILE A 234 4.77 18.34 -19.65
C ILE A 234 5.55 19.61 -19.89
N LYS A 235 5.16 20.36 -20.93
CA LYS A 235 5.78 21.64 -21.25
C LYS A 235 4.85 22.77 -20.82
N HIS A 236 5.36 23.69 -20.01
CA HIS A 236 4.73 24.97 -19.76
C HIS A 236 5.20 25.96 -20.82
N ASP A 237 4.27 26.53 -21.55
CA ASP A 237 4.56 27.65 -22.45
C ASP A 237 4.13 28.95 -21.77
N GLY A 238 5.01 29.94 -21.72
CA GLY A 238 4.74 31.25 -21.12
C GLY A 238 3.81 32.15 -21.96
N HIS A 239 3.39 31.68 -23.12
CA HIS A 239 2.48 32.37 -24.02
C HIS A 239 1.36 31.42 -24.45
N ASP A 240 0.22 31.97 -24.86
CA ASP A 240 -0.84 31.18 -25.46
C ASP A 240 -0.31 30.45 -26.69
N PHE A 241 -0.59 29.16 -26.79
CA PHE A 241 -0.17 28.33 -27.90
C PHE A 241 -1.37 27.80 -28.67
N GLU A 242 -1.26 27.76 -29.99
CA GLU A 242 -2.22 27.06 -30.83
C GLU A 242 -1.78 25.59 -30.97
N SER A 243 -2.63 24.68 -30.49
CA SER A 243 -2.36 23.25 -30.49
C SER A 243 -2.82 22.53 -31.75
N ASP A 244 -3.70 23.16 -32.52
CA ASP A 244 -4.33 22.53 -33.68
C ASP A 244 -3.82 23.15 -35.00
N VAL A 245 -3.88 22.37 -36.06
CA VAL A 245 -3.43 22.83 -37.40
C VAL A 245 -4.51 23.68 -38.03
N PRO A 246 -4.23 24.95 -38.43
CA PRO A 246 -5.17 25.76 -39.12
C PRO A 246 -5.79 25.07 -40.35
N GLY A 247 -7.13 25.10 -40.42
CA GLY A 247 -7.88 24.50 -41.54
C GLY A 247 -8.42 23.10 -41.32
N THR A 248 -8.03 22.41 -40.21
CA THR A 248 -8.65 21.15 -39.81
C THR A 248 -10.06 21.36 -39.24
N ASP A 249 -10.85 20.28 -39.18
CA ASP A 249 -12.22 20.38 -38.66
C ASP A 249 -12.21 20.71 -37.16
N SER A 250 -11.30 20.11 -36.36
CA SER A 250 -11.12 20.41 -34.95
C SER A 250 -10.77 21.89 -34.72
N TYR A 251 -9.88 22.47 -35.52
CA TYR A 251 -9.57 23.91 -35.52
C TYR A 251 -10.81 24.77 -35.80
N ARG A 252 -11.60 24.38 -36.80
CA ARG A 252 -12.85 25.12 -37.17
C ARG A 252 -13.88 25.06 -36.04
N HIS A 253 -14.03 23.91 -35.39
CA HIS A 253 -14.94 23.75 -34.26
C HIS A 253 -14.51 24.64 -33.09
N GLN A 254 -13.20 24.66 -32.76
CA GLN A 254 -12.68 25.54 -31.72
C GLN A 254 -12.90 27.03 -32.03
N LYS A 255 -12.62 27.47 -33.24
CA LYS A 255 -12.85 28.86 -33.66
C LYS A 255 -14.35 29.22 -33.71
N ALA A 256 -15.24 28.25 -33.86
CA ALA A 256 -16.68 28.43 -33.76
C ALA A 256 -17.18 28.53 -32.29
N GLY A 257 -16.31 28.45 -31.29
CA GLY A 257 -16.64 28.63 -29.88
C GLY A 257 -16.91 27.34 -29.12
N ALA A 258 -16.45 26.18 -29.62
CA ALA A 258 -16.53 24.95 -28.86
C ALA A 258 -15.65 25.07 -27.59
N TYR A 259 -16.20 24.70 -26.43
CA TYR A 259 -15.48 24.66 -25.16
C TYR A 259 -14.24 23.75 -25.17
N GLY A 260 -14.26 22.72 -25.99
CA GLY A 260 -13.14 21.82 -26.21
C GLY A 260 -13.37 20.95 -27.43
N THR A 261 -12.30 20.40 -27.95
CA THR A 261 -12.30 19.45 -29.08
C THR A 261 -11.50 18.21 -28.70
N ALA A 262 -11.95 17.06 -29.19
CA ALA A 262 -11.22 15.81 -29.07
C ALA A 262 -11.10 15.13 -30.42
N VAL A 263 -9.88 14.70 -30.76
CA VAL A 263 -9.58 13.93 -31.98
C VAL A 263 -8.94 12.63 -31.52
N PHE A 264 -9.41 11.50 -32.01
CA PHE A 264 -8.89 10.19 -31.61
C PHE A 264 -8.83 9.20 -32.78
N SER A 265 -7.95 8.24 -32.63
CA SER A 265 -7.80 7.07 -33.50
C SER A 265 -7.55 5.83 -32.60
N ASP A 266 -7.38 4.66 -33.21
CA ASP A 266 -7.11 3.41 -32.48
C ASP A 266 -5.87 3.47 -31.55
N HIS A 267 -4.94 4.39 -31.80
CA HIS A 267 -3.64 4.43 -31.12
C HIS A 267 -3.30 5.78 -30.48
N ARG A 268 -4.05 6.83 -30.77
CA ARG A 268 -3.76 8.19 -30.29
C ARG A 268 -5.03 8.98 -30.08
N PHE A 269 -4.98 9.90 -29.13
CA PHE A 269 -6.00 10.94 -28.98
C PHE A 269 -5.34 12.28 -28.64
N LEU A 270 -6.01 13.37 -28.99
CA LEU A 270 -5.69 14.72 -28.60
C LEU A 270 -6.97 15.36 -28.04
N ILE A 271 -6.84 15.98 -26.86
CA ILE A 271 -7.90 16.80 -26.28
C ILE A 271 -7.37 18.23 -26.16
N THR A 272 -8.10 19.16 -26.70
CA THR A 272 -7.87 20.60 -26.52
C THR A 272 -9.06 21.18 -25.77
N LYS A 273 -8.79 21.95 -24.72
CA LYS A 273 -9.81 22.53 -23.87
C LYS A 273 -9.33 23.88 -23.37
N GLU A 274 -10.21 24.89 -23.46
CA GLU A 274 -9.97 26.17 -22.81
C GLU A 274 -10.06 25.99 -21.28
N TYR A 275 -9.02 26.42 -20.57
CA TYR A 275 -8.96 26.25 -19.13
C TYR A 275 -8.22 27.42 -18.49
N GLN A 276 -8.76 27.97 -17.41
CA GLN A 276 -8.11 29.04 -16.65
C GLN A 276 -7.47 28.46 -15.39
N GLY A 277 -6.16 28.67 -15.22
CA GLY A 277 -5.46 28.34 -13.99
C GLY A 277 -5.11 26.85 -13.82
N ILE A 278 -4.88 26.13 -14.93
CA ILE A 278 -4.41 24.74 -14.87
C ILE A 278 -3.07 24.63 -14.14
N THR A 279 -2.97 23.69 -13.22
CA THR A 279 -1.75 23.41 -12.48
C THR A 279 -1.00 22.22 -13.09
N GLU A 280 0.32 22.16 -12.92
CA GLU A 280 1.13 21.01 -13.31
C GLU A 280 0.63 19.72 -12.65
N ARG A 281 0.10 19.83 -11.42
CA ARG A 281 -0.46 18.69 -10.68
C ARG A 281 -1.68 18.07 -11.36
N GLU A 282 -2.56 18.90 -11.93
CA GLU A 282 -3.72 18.42 -12.70
C GLU A 282 -3.29 17.76 -14.01
N LEU A 283 -2.24 18.29 -14.65
CA LEU A 283 -1.64 17.67 -15.84
C LEU A 283 -0.96 16.34 -15.53
N PHE A 284 -0.45 16.13 -14.32
CA PHE A 284 0.09 14.82 -13.92
C PHE A 284 -0.98 13.73 -13.94
N ALA A 285 -2.23 14.07 -13.61
CA ALA A 285 -3.34 13.13 -13.62
C ALA A 285 -3.73 12.67 -15.04
N ALA A 286 -3.33 13.40 -16.08
CA ALA A 286 -3.57 13.01 -17.47
C ALA A 286 -2.66 11.86 -17.95
N PHE A 287 -1.63 11.49 -17.17
CA PHE A 287 -0.67 10.43 -17.49
C PHE A 287 -0.52 9.45 -16.32
N PRO A 288 -1.58 8.74 -15.94
CA PRO A 288 -1.55 7.87 -14.75
C PRO A 288 -0.52 6.72 -14.88
N GLU A 289 -0.26 6.25 -16.12
CA GLU A 289 0.65 5.14 -16.37
C GLU A 289 2.13 5.55 -16.48
N ALA A 290 2.45 6.84 -16.36
CA ALA A 290 3.82 7.30 -16.51
C ALA A 290 4.62 7.15 -15.21
N ASP A 291 5.72 6.40 -15.25
CA ASP A 291 6.65 6.21 -14.13
C ASP A 291 7.49 7.46 -13.85
N ARG A 292 7.74 8.26 -14.88
CA ARG A 292 8.55 9.48 -14.85
C ARG A 292 7.83 10.61 -15.55
N LYS A 293 7.75 11.77 -14.89
CA LYS A 293 7.15 12.98 -15.48
C LYS A 293 8.17 14.12 -15.41
N SER A 294 8.32 14.82 -16.52
CA SER A 294 9.19 15.99 -16.61
C SER A 294 8.34 17.22 -16.88
N VAL A 295 8.58 18.29 -16.13
CA VAL A 295 8.02 19.62 -16.39
C VAL A 295 9.12 20.50 -16.97
N VAL A 296 8.82 21.17 -18.06
CA VAL A 296 9.78 22.01 -18.82
C VAL A 296 9.29 23.43 -18.93
#